data_3a82b2b69ab9f0a3f56509388e59631b
#
_entry.id   3a82b2b69ab9f0a3f56509388e59631b
#
_cell.length_a   1.000
_cell.length_b   1.000
_cell.length_c   1.000
_cell.angle_alpha   90.00
_cell.angle_beta   90.00
_cell.angle_gamma   90.00
#
_symmetry.space_group_name_H-M   'P 1'
#
loop_
_entity.id
_entity.type
_entity.pdbx_description
1 polymer ?
#
loop_
_entity_poly.entity_id
_entity_poly.type
_entity_poly.pdbx_seq_one_letter_code
_entity_poly.pdbx_strand_id
1 'polypeptide(L)'
;DLIVQHIRTKLGQHDLRRIYRNLVVLPPQFQIRGMHTIIRDRHVNRSDFVFYSDRIIRLVVEHGLGHLPFNEHIVTTPTGDQYKGVTFCSKLCGVSIIRSGEAMENALRACCKGIKIGKLLIERRDRDGMELKRSQSEIDASSSINSRIHYEKLPHDIADRFVLLLDPILATGVSAQSEVDLHWTPCYRTCLF
;
A
#
# COMPACT_ATOMS: atom_id res chain seq x y z
N ASP A 1 14.96 -22.01 -17.47
CA ASP A 1 13.75 -22.08 -16.65
C ASP A 1 13.86 -22.87 -15.35
N LEU A 2 14.93 -23.62 -15.13
CA LEU A 2 15.24 -24.28 -13.86
C LEU A 2 15.42 -23.28 -12.71
N ILE A 3 15.97 -22.09 -12.98
CA ILE A 3 16.14 -21.01 -11.98
C ILE A 3 14.78 -20.47 -11.53
N VAL A 4 13.88 -20.23 -12.47
CA VAL A 4 12.51 -19.75 -12.17
C VAL A 4 11.72 -20.80 -11.40
N GLN A 5 11.86 -22.08 -11.75
CA GLN A 5 11.26 -23.18 -11.00
C GLN A 5 11.88 -23.31 -9.60
N HIS A 6 13.19 -23.19 -9.46
CA HIS A 6 13.88 -23.22 -8.17
C HIS A 6 13.45 -22.06 -7.27
N ILE A 7 13.37 -20.84 -7.82
CA ILE A 7 12.86 -19.66 -7.09
C ILE A 7 11.40 -19.86 -6.69
N ARG A 8 10.54 -20.37 -7.58
CA ARG A 8 9.14 -20.68 -7.26
C ARG A 8 9.02 -21.73 -6.16
N THR A 9 9.85 -22.76 -6.19
CA THR A 9 9.88 -23.82 -5.17
C THR A 9 10.37 -23.27 -3.83
N LYS A 10 11.39 -22.42 -3.83
CA LYS A 10 11.91 -21.76 -2.63
C LYS A 10 10.90 -20.75 -2.05
N LEU A 11 10.27 -19.94 -2.90
CA LEU A 11 9.22 -19.00 -2.48
C LEU A 11 7.93 -19.72 -2.03
N GLY A 12 7.61 -20.88 -2.64
CA GLY A 12 6.47 -21.69 -2.21
C GLY A 12 6.72 -22.46 -0.90
N GLN A 13 7.97 -22.73 -0.56
CA GLN A 13 8.35 -23.33 0.74
C GLN A 13 8.32 -22.33 1.88
N HIS A 14 8.49 -21.02 1.61
CA HIS A 14 8.32 -19.95 2.55
C HIS A 14 6.97 -19.26 2.30
N ASP A 15 5.92 -19.78 2.93
CA ASP A 15 4.65 -19.06 3.02
C ASP A 15 4.94 -17.78 3.83
N LEU A 16 5.11 -16.66 3.12
CA LEU A 16 5.42 -15.35 3.72
C LEU A 16 4.42 -14.98 4.81
N ARG A 17 3.17 -15.49 4.74
CA ARG A 17 2.14 -15.32 5.76
C ARG A 17 2.50 -15.98 7.08
N ARG A 18 3.29 -17.05 7.06
CA ARG A 18 3.77 -17.71 8.29
C ARG A 18 4.91 -16.95 8.94
N ILE A 19 5.73 -16.24 8.12
CA ILE A 19 6.86 -15.45 8.60
C ILE A 19 6.38 -14.08 9.09
N TYR A 20 5.50 -13.44 8.32
CA TYR A 20 4.99 -12.09 8.61
C TYR A 20 3.50 -12.16 8.99
N ARG A 21 3.21 -12.13 10.29
CA ARG A 21 1.83 -12.23 10.81
C ARG A 21 0.91 -11.10 10.33
N ASN A 22 1.48 -9.95 10.01
CA ASN A 22 0.76 -8.75 9.59
C ASN A 22 0.69 -8.63 8.06
N LEU A 23 1.22 -9.61 7.30
CA LEU A 23 1.11 -9.63 5.85
C LEU A 23 -0.24 -10.22 5.44
N VAL A 24 -1.07 -9.40 4.86
CA VAL A 24 -2.35 -9.81 4.29
C VAL A 24 -2.21 -9.90 2.77
N VAL A 25 -2.61 -11.03 2.22
CA VAL A 25 -2.57 -11.28 0.78
C VAL A 25 -3.97 -11.57 0.29
N LEU A 26 -4.43 -10.82 -0.70
CA LEU A 26 -5.71 -11.08 -1.36
C LEU A 26 -5.78 -12.52 -1.88
N PRO A 27 -6.91 -13.22 -1.66
CA PRO A 27 -7.08 -14.58 -2.18
C PRO A 27 -6.98 -14.58 -3.71
N PRO A 28 -6.29 -15.59 -4.31
CA PRO A 28 -6.04 -15.65 -5.75
C PRO A 28 -7.30 -16.07 -6.52
N GLN A 29 -8.21 -15.14 -6.74
CA GLN A 29 -9.39 -15.35 -7.58
C GLN A 29 -9.04 -15.27 -9.07
N PHE A 30 -9.80 -15.96 -9.94
CA PHE A 30 -9.57 -15.94 -11.39
C PHE A 30 -9.59 -14.54 -11.98
N GLN A 31 -10.48 -13.68 -11.49
CA GLN A 31 -10.57 -12.29 -11.93
C GLN A 31 -9.28 -11.51 -11.64
N ILE A 32 -8.72 -11.65 -10.43
CA ILE A 32 -7.44 -11.01 -10.07
C ILE A 32 -6.30 -11.56 -10.94
N ARG A 33 -6.26 -12.87 -11.14
CA ARG A 33 -5.27 -13.51 -12.02
C ARG A 33 -5.37 -13.01 -13.46
N GLY A 34 -6.60 -12.85 -13.99
CA GLY A 34 -6.84 -12.29 -15.31
C GLY A 34 -6.30 -10.88 -15.46
N MET A 35 -6.59 -10.00 -14.50
CA MET A 35 -6.05 -8.63 -14.49
C MET A 35 -4.52 -8.63 -14.42
N HIS A 36 -3.93 -9.48 -13.59
CA HIS A 36 -2.47 -9.62 -13.53
C HIS A 36 -1.87 -10.15 -14.83
N THR A 37 -2.56 -11.00 -15.56
CA THR A 37 -2.11 -11.48 -16.89
C THR A 37 -1.99 -10.29 -17.85
N ILE A 38 -3.01 -9.44 -17.89
CA ILE A 38 -3.04 -8.28 -18.78
C ILE A 38 -1.93 -7.27 -18.44
N ILE A 39 -1.82 -6.83 -17.19
CA ILE A 39 -0.81 -5.81 -16.81
C ILE A 39 0.63 -6.30 -16.89
N ARG A 40 0.86 -7.63 -16.97
CA ARG A 40 2.20 -8.22 -17.11
C ARG A 40 2.55 -8.59 -18.55
N ASP A 41 1.61 -8.45 -19.48
CA ASP A 41 1.91 -8.64 -20.89
C ASP A 41 2.75 -7.48 -21.40
N ARG A 42 3.93 -7.80 -21.98
CA ARG A 42 4.83 -6.79 -22.56
C ARG A 42 4.21 -6.01 -23.73
N HIS A 43 3.15 -6.55 -24.33
CA HIS A 43 2.46 -5.95 -25.48
C HIS A 43 1.19 -5.18 -25.08
N VAL A 44 0.87 -5.13 -23.80
CA VAL A 44 -0.31 -4.37 -23.33
C VAL A 44 -0.16 -2.89 -23.70
N ASN A 45 -1.23 -2.31 -24.22
CA ASN A 45 -1.28 -0.87 -24.45
C ASN A 45 -1.42 -0.08 -23.13
N ARG A 46 -1.08 1.21 -23.18
CA ARG A 46 -1.11 2.08 -21.99
C ARG A 46 -2.51 2.18 -21.37
N SER A 47 -3.54 2.24 -22.18
CA SER A 47 -4.92 2.40 -21.71
C SER A 47 -5.36 1.19 -20.88
N ASP A 48 -5.13 -0.01 -21.40
CA ASP A 48 -5.49 -1.25 -20.72
C ASP A 48 -4.64 -1.44 -19.46
N PHE A 49 -3.34 -1.14 -19.54
CA PHE A 49 -2.48 -1.21 -18.37
C PHE A 49 -3.00 -0.34 -17.22
N VAL A 50 -3.32 0.93 -17.49
CA VAL A 50 -3.85 1.86 -16.49
C VAL A 50 -5.19 1.36 -15.96
N PHE A 51 -6.11 0.99 -16.84
CA PHE A 51 -7.45 0.54 -16.47
C PHE A 51 -7.43 -0.68 -15.54
N TYR A 52 -6.65 -1.72 -15.88
CA TYR A 52 -6.59 -2.93 -15.08
C TYR A 52 -5.75 -2.75 -13.81
N SER A 53 -4.73 -1.88 -13.83
CA SER A 53 -3.99 -1.50 -12.63
C SER A 53 -4.89 -0.78 -11.63
N ASP A 54 -5.68 0.19 -12.06
CA ASP A 54 -6.64 0.90 -11.20
C ASP A 54 -7.66 -0.04 -10.56
N ARG A 55 -8.11 -1.05 -11.30
CA ARG A 55 -9.01 -2.07 -10.75
C ARG A 55 -8.36 -2.90 -9.65
N ILE A 56 -7.11 -3.33 -9.86
CA ILE A 56 -6.35 -4.09 -8.86
C ILE A 56 -6.15 -3.23 -7.61
N ILE A 57 -5.74 -1.97 -7.79
CA ILE A 57 -5.51 -1.04 -6.68
C ILE A 57 -6.78 -0.87 -5.85
N ARG A 58 -7.95 -0.70 -6.48
CA ARG A 58 -9.23 -0.60 -5.76
C ARG A 58 -9.53 -1.85 -4.92
N LEU A 59 -9.26 -3.04 -5.44
CA LEU A 59 -9.45 -4.27 -4.68
C LEU A 59 -8.53 -4.35 -3.46
N VAL A 60 -7.28 -3.90 -3.61
CA VAL A 60 -6.33 -3.82 -2.50
C VAL A 60 -6.81 -2.83 -1.45
N VAL A 61 -7.23 -1.64 -1.86
CA VAL A 61 -7.74 -0.59 -0.97
C VAL A 61 -8.98 -1.07 -0.21
N GLU A 62 -9.98 -1.62 -0.90
CA GLU A 62 -11.20 -2.14 -0.26
C GLU A 62 -10.90 -3.27 0.73
N HIS A 63 -10.01 -4.17 0.36
CA HIS A 63 -9.60 -5.25 1.26
C HIS A 63 -8.89 -4.71 2.50
N GLY A 64 -8.01 -3.74 2.33
CA GLY A 64 -7.30 -3.10 3.43
C GLY A 64 -8.22 -2.31 4.36
N LEU A 65 -9.20 -1.59 3.81
CA LEU A 65 -10.21 -0.90 4.60
C LEU A 65 -10.98 -1.86 5.51
N GLY A 66 -11.19 -3.11 5.07
CA GLY A 66 -11.83 -4.15 5.87
C GLY A 66 -11.06 -4.57 7.14
N HIS A 67 -9.77 -4.23 7.25
CA HIS A 67 -8.95 -4.50 8.45
C HIS A 67 -8.96 -3.35 9.47
N LEU A 68 -9.61 -2.24 9.15
CA LEU A 68 -9.78 -1.13 10.08
C LEU A 68 -10.81 -1.48 11.17
N PRO A 69 -10.73 -0.83 12.35
CA PRO A 69 -11.74 -1.04 13.39
C PRO A 69 -13.09 -0.45 12.96
N PHE A 70 -14.14 -1.21 13.20
CA PHE A 70 -15.52 -0.81 12.99
C PHE A 70 -16.26 -0.80 14.32
N ASN A 71 -17.25 0.10 14.44
CA ASN A 71 -18.18 0.11 15.57
C ASN A 71 -19.53 -0.42 15.11
N GLU A 72 -20.20 -1.22 15.95
CA GLU A 72 -21.56 -1.65 15.71
C GLU A 72 -22.49 -0.44 15.66
N HIS A 73 -23.42 -0.45 14.72
CA HIS A 73 -24.41 0.60 14.54
C HIS A 73 -25.74 0.02 14.09
N ILE A 74 -26.81 0.37 14.80
CA ILE A 74 -28.16 -0.07 14.47
C ILE A 74 -28.88 1.05 13.76
N VAL A 75 -29.44 0.74 12.59
CA VAL A 75 -30.23 1.69 11.81
C VAL A 75 -31.65 1.15 11.58
N THR A 76 -32.61 2.06 11.44
CA THR A 76 -33.97 1.70 11.03
C THR A 76 -34.06 1.73 9.51
N THR A 77 -34.51 0.62 8.93
CA THR A 77 -34.71 0.50 7.48
C THR A 77 -35.94 1.29 7.03
N PRO A 78 -36.09 1.59 5.73
CA PRO A 78 -37.32 2.23 5.22
C PRO A 78 -38.61 1.45 5.48
N THR A 79 -38.52 0.13 5.71
CA THR A 79 -39.64 -0.75 6.09
C THR A 79 -39.98 -0.70 7.57
N GLY A 80 -39.19 0.01 8.40
CA GLY A 80 -39.38 0.11 9.84
C GLY A 80 -38.63 -0.95 10.68
N ASP A 81 -37.96 -1.91 10.05
CA ASP A 81 -37.20 -2.93 10.72
C ASP A 81 -35.87 -2.41 11.21
N GLN A 82 -35.32 -3.02 12.27
CA GLN A 82 -33.98 -2.71 12.76
C GLN A 82 -32.93 -3.56 12.04
N TYR A 83 -31.92 -2.90 11.46
CA TYR A 83 -30.75 -3.55 10.88
C TYR A 83 -29.51 -3.30 11.73
N LYS A 84 -28.86 -4.39 12.18
CA LYS A 84 -27.58 -4.35 12.89
C LYS A 84 -26.44 -4.30 11.88
N GLY A 85 -25.87 -3.13 11.70
CA GLY A 85 -24.76 -2.88 10.80
C GLY A 85 -23.51 -2.41 11.54
N VAL A 86 -22.59 -1.79 10.81
CA VAL A 86 -21.34 -1.22 11.33
C VAL A 86 -21.14 0.20 10.80
N THR A 87 -20.46 1.03 11.56
CA THR A 87 -20.06 2.38 11.14
C THR A 87 -18.63 2.38 10.68
N PHE A 88 -18.37 3.03 9.54
CA PHE A 88 -17.02 3.22 9.02
C PHE A 88 -16.19 4.11 9.93
N CYS A 89 -14.88 3.81 10.01
CA CYS A 89 -13.93 4.69 10.65
C CYS A 89 -13.90 6.05 9.91
N SER A 90 -14.27 7.13 10.58
CA SER A 90 -14.39 8.47 9.98
C SER A 90 -13.07 9.25 9.94
N LYS A 91 -12.13 8.90 10.80
CA LYS A 91 -10.84 9.59 10.90
C LYS A 91 -9.75 8.85 10.13
N LEU A 92 -9.83 8.90 8.80
CA LEU A 92 -8.84 8.29 7.90
C LEU A 92 -7.99 9.35 7.23
N CYS A 93 -6.75 8.98 6.88
CA CYS A 93 -5.85 9.75 6.04
C CYS A 93 -5.04 8.79 5.17
N GLY A 94 -5.00 9.03 3.86
CA GLY A 94 -4.05 8.38 2.98
C GLY A 94 -2.75 9.19 2.94
N VAL A 95 -1.60 8.54 2.97
CA VAL A 95 -0.30 9.18 2.77
C VAL A 95 0.40 8.47 1.63
N SER A 96 0.63 9.19 0.53
CA SER A 96 1.27 8.62 -0.66
C SER A 96 2.78 8.90 -0.67
N ILE A 97 3.55 7.84 -0.90
CA ILE A 97 4.98 7.96 -1.17
C ILE A 97 5.16 8.41 -2.61
N ILE A 98 5.61 9.63 -2.80
CA ILE A 98 5.84 10.19 -4.13
C ILE A 98 7.02 9.43 -4.79
N ARG A 99 6.92 9.05 -6.03
CA ARG A 99 5.88 9.29 -7.04
C ARG A 99 4.91 8.11 -7.19
N SER A 100 5.33 6.90 -6.84
CA SER A 100 4.58 5.65 -7.09
C SER A 100 3.23 5.61 -6.38
N GLY A 101 3.16 6.08 -5.12
CA GLY A 101 1.94 6.09 -4.32
C GLY A 101 0.82 6.96 -4.87
N GLU A 102 1.12 7.96 -5.71
CA GLU A 102 0.10 8.82 -6.33
C GLU A 102 -0.90 8.02 -7.18
N ALA A 103 -0.45 6.91 -7.79
CA ALA A 103 -1.34 6.04 -8.56
C ALA A 103 -2.47 5.43 -7.71
N MET A 104 -2.27 5.31 -6.40
CA MET A 104 -3.26 4.73 -5.48
C MET A 104 -4.24 5.77 -4.92
N GLU A 105 -3.93 7.07 -5.00
CA GLU A 105 -4.76 8.15 -4.43
C GLU A 105 -6.16 8.18 -5.04
N ASN A 106 -6.28 8.02 -6.35
CA ASN A 106 -7.57 8.05 -7.05
C ASN A 106 -8.47 6.90 -6.62
N ALA A 107 -7.90 5.70 -6.48
CA ALA A 107 -8.62 4.54 -5.99
C ALA A 107 -9.10 4.77 -4.54
N LEU A 108 -8.24 5.29 -3.68
CA LEU A 108 -8.60 5.58 -2.29
C LEU A 108 -9.70 6.66 -2.18
N ARG A 109 -9.64 7.71 -3.01
CA ARG A 109 -10.70 8.73 -3.07
C ARG A 109 -12.03 8.18 -3.56
N ALA A 110 -12.00 7.19 -4.47
CA ALA A 110 -13.20 6.53 -4.96
C ALA A 110 -13.84 5.62 -3.91
N CYS A 111 -13.04 5.02 -3.01
CA CYS A 111 -13.51 4.15 -1.93
C CYS A 111 -13.92 4.95 -0.67
N CYS A 112 -13.25 6.06 -0.37
CA CYS A 112 -13.45 6.82 0.86
C CYS A 112 -13.84 8.27 0.57
N LYS A 113 -15.12 8.60 0.76
CA LYS A 113 -15.64 9.96 0.54
C LYS A 113 -14.98 10.96 1.49
N GLY A 114 -14.37 12.01 0.92
CA GLY A 114 -13.80 13.12 1.72
C GLY A 114 -12.51 12.79 2.46
N ILE A 115 -11.83 11.71 2.11
CA ILE A 115 -10.55 11.35 2.73
C ILE A 115 -9.49 12.42 2.51
N LYS A 116 -8.73 12.73 3.56
CA LYS A 116 -7.55 13.60 3.45
C LYS A 116 -6.38 12.79 2.91
N ILE A 117 -5.56 13.41 2.06
CA ILE A 117 -4.35 12.80 1.50
C ILE A 117 -3.15 13.67 1.83
N GLY A 118 -2.18 13.06 2.47
CA GLY A 118 -0.83 13.56 2.66
C GLY A 118 0.11 13.06 1.58
N LYS A 119 1.25 13.70 1.44
CA LYS A 119 2.30 13.35 0.46
C LYS A 119 3.65 13.39 1.13
N LEU A 120 4.48 12.39 0.82
CA LEU A 120 5.85 12.28 1.30
C LEU A 120 6.78 11.96 0.15
N LEU A 121 7.89 12.69 0.05
CA LEU A 121 8.97 12.41 -0.89
C LEU A 121 10.20 11.98 -0.11
N ILE A 122 10.63 10.75 -0.32
CA ILE A 122 11.81 10.17 0.30
C ILE A 122 12.92 10.09 -0.72
N GLU A 123 14.04 10.67 -0.37
CA GLU A 123 15.29 10.58 -1.12
C GLU A 123 16.19 9.51 -0.52
N ARG A 124 16.75 8.65 -1.35
CA ARG A 124 17.76 7.66 -0.95
C ARG A 124 19.14 8.21 -1.27
N ARG A 125 20.03 8.20 -0.31
CA ARG A 125 21.42 8.62 -0.46
C ARG A 125 22.38 7.49 -0.10
N ASP A 126 23.48 7.41 -0.84
CA ASP A 126 24.64 6.60 -0.45
C ASP A 126 25.33 7.21 0.76
N ARG A 127 26.21 6.42 1.42
CA ARG A 127 27.05 6.91 2.53
C ARG A 127 27.86 8.15 2.16
N ASP A 128 28.17 8.33 0.88
CA ASP A 128 28.94 9.45 0.35
C ASP A 128 28.07 10.67 -0.04
N GLY A 129 26.78 10.64 0.24
CA GLY A 129 25.87 11.76 0.00
C GLY A 129 25.45 11.95 -1.46
N MET A 130 25.79 11.04 -2.36
CA MET A 130 25.37 11.06 -3.76
C MET A 130 23.98 10.42 -3.96
N GLU A 131 23.18 10.99 -4.89
CA GLU A 131 21.90 10.40 -5.31
C GLU A 131 22.13 9.05 -6.00
N LEU A 132 21.49 7.99 -5.48
CA LEU A 132 21.48 6.67 -6.11
C LEU A 132 20.73 6.70 -7.44
N LYS A 133 21.45 6.60 -8.55
CA LYS A 133 20.85 6.38 -9.86
C LYS A 133 20.26 4.96 -9.92
N ARG A 134 19.02 4.87 -10.38
CA ARG A 134 18.11 3.70 -10.39
C ARG A 134 18.66 2.38 -10.99
N SER A 135 19.86 2.36 -11.56
CA SER A 135 20.33 1.28 -12.44
C SER A 135 21.33 0.27 -11.85
N GLN A 136 21.76 0.39 -10.60
CA GLN A 136 22.84 -0.47 -10.06
C GLN A 136 22.61 -1.03 -8.64
N SER A 137 21.43 -0.92 -8.05
CA SER A 137 21.22 -1.15 -6.61
C SER A 137 20.68 -2.55 -6.22
N GLU A 138 20.80 -3.57 -7.05
CA GLU A 138 20.27 -4.90 -6.69
C GLU A 138 21.25 -5.84 -5.98
N ILE A 139 22.51 -5.47 -5.77
CA ILE A 139 23.54 -6.43 -5.34
C ILE A 139 24.04 -6.24 -3.91
N ASP A 140 23.91 -5.06 -3.29
CA ASP A 140 24.43 -4.85 -1.94
C ASP A 140 23.34 -4.48 -0.91
N ALA A 141 22.61 -5.49 -0.44
CA ALA A 141 21.59 -5.35 0.61
C ALA A 141 22.15 -5.08 2.02
N SER A 142 23.47 -4.90 2.18
CA SER A 142 24.14 -4.71 3.48
C SER A 142 24.69 -3.30 3.73
N SER A 143 24.62 -2.39 2.76
CA SER A 143 25.01 -1.01 2.99
C SER A 143 23.86 -0.25 3.64
N SER A 144 24.12 0.40 4.79
CA SER A 144 23.15 1.25 5.48
C SER A 144 22.78 2.44 4.57
N ILE A 145 21.65 2.31 3.87
CA ILE A 145 21.09 3.36 3.03
C ILE A 145 20.48 4.39 3.96
N ASN A 146 21.02 5.60 3.99
CA ASN A 146 20.42 6.72 4.69
C ASN A 146 19.28 7.28 3.80
N SER A 147 18.07 7.17 4.29
CA SER A 147 16.89 7.82 3.67
C SER A 147 16.60 9.13 4.39
N ARG A 148 16.28 10.16 3.62
CA ARG A 148 15.88 11.47 4.15
C ARG A 148 14.56 11.89 3.54
N ILE A 149 13.66 12.43 4.37
CA ILE A 149 12.46 13.09 3.88
C ILE A 149 12.88 14.40 3.22
N HIS A 150 12.61 14.51 1.94
CA HIS A 150 12.89 15.70 1.14
C HIS A 150 11.71 16.67 1.13
N TYR A 151 10.49 16.14 1.13
CA TYR A 151 9.25 16.91 1.13
C TYR A 151 8.17 16.19 1.91
N GLU A 152 7.43 16.97 2.67
CA GLU A 152 6.33 16.50 3.49
C GLU A 152 5.16 17.48 3.39
N LYS A 153 3.98 16.94 3.16
CA LYS A 153 2.71 17.67 3.26
C LYS A 153 1.67 16.77 3.91
N LEU A 154 1.51 16.91 5.21
CA LEU A 154 0.59 16.12 6.01
C LEU A 154 -0.55 17.00 6.55
N PRO A 155 -1.76 16.44 6.78
CA PRO A 155 -2.82 17.14 7.49
C PRO A 155 -2.41 17.48 8.92
N HIS A 156 -2.78 18.64 9.43
CA HIS A 156 -2.45 19.08 10.79
C HIS A 156 -2.98 18.14 11.88
N ASP A 157 -4.07 17.44 11.61
CA ASP A 157 -4.75 16.52 12.52
C ASP A 157 -4.40 15.05 12.25
N ILE A 158 -3.24 14.80 11.63
CA ILE A 158 -2.82 13.44 11.26
C ILE A 158 -2.65 12.53 12.49
N ALA A 159 -2.23 13.07 13.61
CA ALA A 159 -2.07 12.35 14.86
C ALA A 159 -3.36 11.68 15.37
N ASP A 160 -4.52 12.24 15.04
CA ASP A 160 -5.83 11.72 15.42
C ASP A 160 -6.44 10.78 14.37
N ARG A 161 -5.70 10.43 13.32
CA ARG A 161 -6.21 9.65 12.19
C ARG A 161 -5.59 8.28 12.09
N PHE A 162 -6.35 7.35 11.55
CA PHE A 162 -5.78 6.13 11.00
C PHE A 162 -5.12 6.45 9.66
N VAL A 163 -3.87 6.06 9.52
CA VAL A 163 -3.08 6.37 8.34
C VAL A 163 -2.92 5.15 7.47
N LEU A 164 -3.23 5.33 6.19
CA LEU A 164 -3.06 4.35 5.14
C LEU A 164 -1.87 4.80 4.29
N LEU A 165 -0.74 4.11 4.44
CA LEU A 165 0.45 4.39 3.65
C LEU A 165 0.31 3.74 2.28
N LEU A 166 0.47 4.53 1.21
CA LEU A 166 0.24 4.10 -0.16
C LEU A 166 1.57 3.98 -0.90
N ASP A 167 2.00 2.74 -1.16
CA ASP A 167 3.13 2.43 -2.04
C ASP A 167 2.85 1.16 -2.84
N PRO A 168 2.66 1.24 -4.16
CA PRO A 168 2.33 0.09 -5.00
C PRO A 168 3.49 -0.89 -5.20
N ILE A 169 4.72 -0.53 -4.82
CA ILE A 169 5.91 -1.35 -5.01
C ILE A 169 6.76 -1.36 -3.74
N LEU A 170 6.57 -2.39 -2.94
CA LEU A 170 7.42 -2.65 -1.79
C LEU A 170 8.58 -3.57 -2.21
N ALA A 171 9.74 -3.00 -2.59
CA ALA A 171 10.93 -3.76 -2.98
C ALA A 171 11.78 -4.12 -1.75
N THR A 172 12.67 -3.24 -1.32
CA THR A 172 13.53 -3.45 -0.15
C THR A 172 12.85 -3.06 1.17
N GLY A 173 11.73 -2.37 1.11
CA GLY A 173 11.03 -1.84 2.27
C GLY A 173 11.67 -0.59 2.90
N VAL A 174 12.85 -0.16 2.44
CA VAL A 174 13.58 0.97 3.04
C VAL A 174 12.76 2.26 3.05
N SER A 175 12.02 2.56 1.99
CA SER A 175 11.18 3.76 1.95
C SER A 175 10.06 3.70 2.99
N ALA A 176 9.36 2.58 3.09
CA ALA A 176 8.29 2.39 4.07
C ALA A 176 8.83 2.34 5.50
N GLN A 177 9.97 1.66 5.73
CA GLN A 177 10.63 1.59 7.04
C GLN A 177 11.06 2.96 7.54
N SER A 178 11.65 3.78 6.66
CA SER A 178 12.12 5.13 7.02
C SER A 178 10.98 6.05 7.44
N GLU A 179 9.80 5.89 6.86
CA GLU A 179 8.61 6.64 7.28
C GLU A 179 8.13 6.22 8.65
N VAL A 180 8.04 4.91 8.88
CA VAL A 180 7.60 4.37 10.17
C VAL A 180 8.55 4.82 11.28
N ASP A 181 9.87 4.78 11.06
CA ASP A 181 10.87 5.10 12.08
C ASP A 181 11.00 6.61 12.35
N LEU A 182 10.80 7.47 11.34
CA LEU A 182 11.02 8.92 11.47
C LEU A 182 9.83 9.70 12.01
N HIS A 183 8.60 9.27 11.70
CA HIS A 183 7.41 10.06 12.03
C HIS A 183 6.38 9.32 12.88
N TRP A 184 6.51 8.02 13.04
CA TRP A 184 5.42 7.20 13.55
C TRP A 184 5.84 6.49 14.83
N THR A 185 5.88 7.25 15.93
CA THR A 185 5.92 6.66 17.28
C THR A 185 4.73 5.73 17.51
N PRO A 186 4.80 4.79 18.47
CA PRO A 186 3.82 3.69 18.67
C PRO A 186 2.34 4.10 18.81
N CYS A 187 2.03 5.38 18.77
CA CYS A 187 0.65 5.91 18.86
C CYS A 187 -0.13 5.90 17.53
N TYR A 188 0.53 5.69 16.39
CA TYR A 188 -0.15 5.74 15.10
C TYR A 188 -0.49 4.34 14.60
N ARG A 189 -1.75 4.15 14.25
CA ARG A 189 -2.24 2.90 13.63
C ARG A 189 -2.08 3.01 12.12
N THR A 190 -1.03 2.39 11.59
CA THR A 190 -0.68 2.45 10.16
C THR A 190 -0.95 1.12 9.48
N CYS A 191 -1.58 1.16 8.32
CA CYS A 191 -1.67 0.05 7.38
C CYS A 191 -0.89 0.42 6.12
N LEU A 192 -0.01 -0.47 5.66
CA LEU A 192 0.70 -0.34 4.39
C LEU A 192 -0.09 -1.07 3.31
N PHE A 193 -0.30 -0.42 2.17
CA PHE A 193 -0.98 -0.99 1.00
C PHE A 193 -0.05 -1.07 -0.20
#